data_28034389fffe304565fcf67e5e0b7134
#
_entry.id   28034389fffe304565fcf67e5e0b7134
#
_cell.length_a   1.000
_cell.length_b   1.000
_cell.length_c   1.000
_cell.angle_alpha   90.00
_cell.angle_beta   90.00
_cell.angle_gamma   90.00
#
_symmetry.space_group_name_H-M   'P 1'
#
loop_
_entity.id
_entity.type
_entity.pdbx_description
1 polymer ?
#
loop_
_entity_poly.entity_id
_entity_poly.type
_entity_poly.pdbx_seq_one_letter_code
_entity_poly.pdbx_strand_id
1 'polypeptide(L)'
;MIMKVTVITPRKTQIIEVNEGQNLLEGLRDRGIIIPADCGGRGTCGKCSAKLVSGSIDADIKNGYFNCCQGYIKEDVSIELPDYSGTAFFAAETKGEYQTDGADGFGLAVDIGTTSVAAYLCDLKNGKVTDGMGELNRQIGFGADVLSRISASGKHLQTLCNIINAQIEDIKKRFCIKHGISGISKTVICGNNTMLHLLLGRSPQSMGQAPFTPLFTSAVYNDNYITLPSASAYIGSDIVAGALACGMFGSSENALLIDIGTNGEILLKHNGKYYAASAAAGPALEGGNIECGMGGAAGAIDHVYYSGGSLTYTTIGGGEAKGICGSGLVDLISILLKTNVVDISGRLDGLGTPLSERIRDARFYITDKVYLSQKDIREYQLAKSAIHSATEVLLIKAGCDISELSKVYLAGGLAYHLDRQSAAHTGLIPCRLKDKTITVGNAAGKGAIMCLLKEKLIGECGRIADIINVTELDDGLFYELFIKNMSF
;
A
#
# COMPACT_ATOMS: atom_id res chain seq x y z
N MET A 1 19.80 17.14 -30.29
CA MET A 1 19.14 16.50 -31.46
C MET A 1 17.91 15.75 -30.95
N ILE A 2 16.87 15.55 -31.77
CA ILE A 2 15.70 14.76 -31.37
C ILE A 2 15.93 13.34 -31.89
N MET A 3 15.80 12.36 -30.99
CA MET A 3 15.95 10.92 -31.29
C MET A 3 14.60 10.23 -31.19
N LYS A 4 14.38 9.19 -31.96
CA LYS A 4 13.16 8.37 -31.95
C LYS A 4 13.37 7.14 -31.08
N VAL A 5 12.50 6.95 -30.10
CA VAL A 5 12.45 5.74 -29.29
C VAL A 5 11.19 4.95 -29.65
N THR A 6 11.38 3.80 -30.27
CA THR A 6 10.29 2.86 -30.54
C THR A 6 10.05 2.02 -29.29
N VAL A 7 8.90 2.20 -28.66
CA VAL A 7 8.48 1.48 -27.46
C VAL A 7 7.52 0.37 -27.84
N ILE A 8 7.94 -0.88 -27.65
CA ILE A 8 7.19 -2.10 -27.92
C ILE A 8 6.63 -2.64 -26.61
N THR A 9 5.31 -2.79 -26.53
CA THR A 9 4.64 -3.46 -25.42
C THR A 9 3.78 -4.60 -25.99
N PRO A 10 3.33 -5.58 -25.19
CA PRO A 10 2.44 -6.64 -25.65
C PRO A 10 1.14 -6.16 -26.31
N ARG A 11 0.73 -4.91 -26.02
CA ARG A 11 -0.54 -4.34 -26.50
C ARG A 11 -0.39 -3.41 -27.70
N LYS A 12 0.72 -2.69 -27.81
CA LYS A 12 0.95 -1.71 -28.87
C LYS A 12 2.44 -1.41 -29.05
N THR A 13 2.77 -0.97 -30.25
CA THR A 13 4.02 -0.31 -30.56
C THR A 13 3.78 1.18 -30.78
N GLN A 14 4.59 2.03 -30.19
CA GLN A 14 4.49 3.49 -30.36
C GLN A 14 5.88 4.11 -30.47
N ILE A 15 5.99 5.19 -31.23
CA ILE A 15 7.23 5.94 -31.38
C ILE A 15 7.09 7.24 -30.59
N ILE A 16 8.09 7.52 -29.77
CA ILE A 16 8.19 8.79 -29.02
C ILE A 16 9.45 9.53 -29.44
N GLU A 17 9.43 10.84 -29.28
CA GLU A 17 10.59 11.69 -29.51
C GLU A 17 11.20 12.08 -28.16
N VAL A 18 12.51 11.89 -28.04
CA VAL A 18 13.29 12.14 -26.81
C VAL A 18 14.52 12.95 -27.20
N ASN A 19 14.95 13.89 -26.37
CA ASN A 19 16.16 14.65 -26.68
C ASN A 19 17.42 13.77 -26.55
N GLU A 20 18.40 14.02 -27.40
CA GLU A 20 19.73 13.41 -27.26
C GLU A 20 20.30 13.69 -25.86
N GLY A 21 20.86 12.68 -25.20
CA GLY A 21 21.38 12.76 -23.84
C GLY A 21 20.33 12.77 -22.75
N GLN A 22 19.03 12.74 -23.08
CA GLN A 22 17.97 12.63 -22.08
C GLN A 22 17.95 11.25 -21.46
N ASN A 23 17.65 11.19 -20.16
CA ASN A 23 17.39 9.94 -19.46
C ASN A 23 16.13 9.27 -20.01
N LEU A 24 16.20 7.98 -20.31
CA LEU A 24 15.09 7.27 -20.94
C LEU A 24 13.84 7.22 -20.05
N LEU A 25 13.99 6.99 -18.74
CA LEU A 25 12.84 6.95 -17.83
C LEU A 25 12.09 8.29 -17.82
N GLU A 26 12.82 9.41 -17.81
CA GLU A 26 12.22 10.75 -17.90
C GLU A 26 11.57 10.96 -19.27
N GLY A 27 12.22 10.56 -20.36
CA GLY A 27 11.66 10.63 -21.70
C GLY A 27 10.35 9.85 -21.86
N LEU A 28 10.25 8.67 -21.25
CA LEU A 28 9.03 7.86 -21.18
C LEU A 28 7.93 8.58 -20.38
N ARG A 29 8.26 9.10 -19.19
CA ARG A 29 7.33 9.86 -18.32
C ARG A 29 6.76 11.10 -19.01
N ASP A 30 7.60 11.86 -19.69
CA ASP A 30 7.21 13.07 -20.43
C ASP A 30 6.20 12.78 -21.55
N ARG A 31 6.19 11.55 -22.04
CA ARG A 31 5.26 11.08 -23.10
C ARG A 31 4.12 10.22 -22.56
N GLY A 32 3.92 10.18 -21.24
CA GLY A 32 2.83 9.46 -20.59
C GLY A 32 3.00 7.93 -20.59
N ILE A 33 4.20 7.41 -20.85
CA ILE A 33 4.52 5.99 -20.72
C ILE A 33 5.06 5.75 -19.32
N ILE A 34 4.20 5.22 -18.47
CA ILE A 34 4.54 5.01 -17.06
C ILE A 34 4.94 3.54 -16.87
N ILE A 35 6.14 3.34 -16.33
CA ILE A 35 6.68 2.02 -15.94
C ILE A 35 7.05 2.05 -14.46
N PRO A 36 6.98 0.91 -13.76
CA PRO A 36 7.36 0.83 -12.34
C PRO A 36 8.78 1.35 -12.11
N ALA A 37 8.93 2.24 -11.15
CA ALA A 37 10.22 2.78 -10.74
C ALA A 37 10.19 3.06 -9.23
N ASP A 38 10.13 2.00 -8.42
CA ASP A 38 9.89 2.05 -6.98
C ASP A 38 10.86 2.98 -6.24
N CYS A 39 12.12 3.04 -6.68
CA CYS A 39 13.11 3.97 -6.15
C CYS A 39 13.00 5.41 -6.70
N GLY A 40 11.95 5.74 -7.45
CA GLY A 40 11.79 7.06 -8.07
C GLY A 40 12.78 7.37 -9.20
N GLY A 41 13.55 6.38 -9.67
CA GLY A 41 14.57 6.56 -10.72
C GLY A 41 16.01 6.64 -10.18
N ARG A 42 16.25 6.29 -8.91
CA ARG A 42 17.59 6.33 -8.27
C ARG A 42 18.51 5.14 -8.62
N GLY A 43 18.06 4.20 -9.46
CA GLY A 43 18.87 3.07 -9.93
C GLY A 43 18.99 1.90 -8.96
N THR A 44 18.26 1.88 -7.85
CA THR A 44 18.44 0.88 -6.76
C THR A 44 17.48 -0.30 -6.79
N CYS A 45 16.29 -0.17 -7.42
CA CYS A 45 15.25 -1.21 -7.34
C CYS A 45 15.21 -2.18 -8.52
N GLY A 46 15.78 -1.81 -9.69
CA GLY A 46 15.77 -2.65 -10.90
C GLY A 46 14.41 -2.81 -11.58
N LYS A 47 13.33 -2.16 -11.08
CA LYS A 47 11.95 -2.37 -11.58
C LYS A 47 11.68 -1.72 -12.94
N CYS A 48 12.41 -0.67 -13.31
CA CYS A 48 12.28 0.02 -14.61
C CYS A 48 13.08 -0.67 -15.73
N SER A 49 13.13 -2.00 -15.72
CA SER A 49 13.88 -2.78 -16.69
C SER A 49 13.21 -2.77 -18.06
N ALA A 50 14.00 -2.59 -19.11
CA ALA A 50 13.60 -2.71 -20.51
C ALA A 50 14.60 -3.62 -21.26
N LYS A 51 14.12 -4.26 -22.34
CA LYS A 51 14.98 -5.02 -23.25
C LYS A 51 15.33 -4.15 -24.45
N LEU A 52 16.61 -4.04 -24.77
CA LEU A 52 17.06 -3.40 -25.99
C LEU A 52 16.81 -4.34 -27.18
N VAL A 53 16.04 -3.86 -28.17
CA VAL A 53 15.70 -4.61 -29.38
C VAL A 53 16.61 -4.21 -30.53
N SER A 54 16.85 -2.90 -30.72
CA SER A 54 17.76 -2.37 -31.73
C SER A 54 18.27 -0.99 -31.35
N GLY A 55 19.36 -0.57 -32.00
CA GLY A 55 20.07 0.68 -31.68
C GLY A 55 21.02 0.53 -30.51
N SER A 56 21.53 1.65 -29.99
CA SER A 56 22.46 1.73 -28.89
C SER A 56 21.98 2.72 -27.83
N ILE A 57 22.17 2.38 -26.57
CA ILE A 57 21.85 3.22 -25.43
C ILE A 57 23.03 3.24 -24.46
N ASP A 58 23.30 4.38 -23.86
CA ASP A 58 24.30 4.52 -22.82
C ASP A 58 23.76 3.99 -21.48
N ALA A 59 23.94 2.69 -21.25
CA ALA A 59 23.47 1.97 -20.06
C ALA A 59 24.31 0.70 -19.82
N ASP A 60 24.31 0.18 -18.58
CA ASP A 60 24.81 -1.16 -18.28
C ASP A 60 23.81 -2.22 -18.75
N ILE A 61 24.11 -2.88 -19.88
CA ILE A 61 23.24 -3.88 -20.51
C ILE A 61 23.69 -5.28 -20.13
N LYS A 62 22.81 -6.06 -19.50
CA LYS A 62 23.05 -7.47 -19.12
C LYS A 62 22.01 -8.37 -19.79
N ASN A 63 22.45 -9.31 -20.60
CA ASN A 63 21.58 -10.23 -21.36
C ASN A 63 20.51 -9.51 -22.20
N GLY A 64 20.83 -8.32 -22.73
CA GLY A 64 19.91 -7.50 -23.51
C GLY A 64 18.96 -6.62 -22.68
N TYR A 65 19.02 -6.66 -21.34
CA TYR A 65 18.21 -5.86 -20.44
C TYR A 65 19.02 -4.75 -19.76
N PHE A 66 18.37 -3.63 -19.48
CA PHE A 66 18.94 -2.50 -18.77
C PHE A 66 17.87 -1.74 -17.98
N ASN A 67 18.27 -0.92 -17.03
CA ASN A 67 17.36 -0.07 -16.26
C ASN A 67 17.15 1.28 -16.96
N CYS A 68 15.91 1.63 -17.31
CA CYS A 68 15.59 2.88 -18.01
C CYS A 68 16.06 4.13 -17.24
N CYS A 69 16.07 4.11 -15.90
CA CYS A 69 16.54 5.22 -15.08
C CYS A 69 18.07 5.44 -15.13
N GLN A 70 18.82 4.49 -15.68
CA GLN A 70 20.27 4.55 -15.86
C GLN A 70 20.65 4.59 -17.34
N GLY A 71 19.66 4.63 -18.25
CA GLY A 71 19.86 4.68 -19.70
C GLY A 71 19.73 6.09 -20.26
N TYR A 72 20.67 6.50 -21.11
CA TYR A 72 20.68 7.77 -21.79
C TYR A 72 20.67 7.62 -23.30
N ILE A 73 19.78 8.34 -23.97
CA ILE A 73 19.54 8.21 -25.40
C ILE A 73 20.63 8.95 -26.20
N LYS A 74 21.33 8.24 -27.09
CA LYS A 74 22.35 8.82 -27.99
C LYS A 74 21.97 8.73 -29.48
N GLU A 75 21.09 7.81 -29.82
CA GLU A 75 20.61 7.59 -31.19
C GLU A 75 19.20 7.01 -31.19
N ASP A 76 18.62 6.78 -32.36
CA ASP A 76 17.32 6.11 -32.49
C ASP A 76 17.39 4.68 -31.96
N VAL A 77 16.49 4.29 -31.06
CA VAL A 77 16.49 2.98 -30.41
C VAL A 77 15.10 2.34 -30.41
N SER A 78 15.08 1.00 -30.37
CA SER A 78 13.86 0.23 -30.10
C SER A 78 14.01 -0.54 -28.80
N ILE A 79 13.03 -0.43 -27.92
CA ILE A 79 13.00 -1.10 -26.62
C ILE A 79 11.69 -1.87 -26.45
N GLU A 80 11.76 -2.99 -25.74
CA GLU A 80 10.62 -3.79 -25.35
C GLU A 80 10.39 -3.64 -23.84
N LEU A 81 9.15 -3.27 -23.45
CA LEU A 81 8.71 -3.16 -22.06
C LEU A 81 7.80 -4.33 -21.70
N PRO A 82 7.90 -4.89 -20.48
CA PRO A 82 6.96 -5.87 -19.96
C PRO A 82 5.52 -5.33 -19.89
N ASP A 83 4.53 -6.23 -19.83
CA ASP A 83 3.15 -5.83 -19.57
C ASP A 83 2.96 -5.55 -18.07
N TYR A 84 2.87 -4.28 -17.73
CA TYR A 84 2.61 -3.83 -16.35
C TYR A 84 1.11 -3.63 -16.05
N SER A 85 0.21 -3.94 -17.00
CA SER A 85 -1.23 -3.60 -16.92
C SER A 85 -2.08 -4.64 -16.21
N GLY A 86 -1.53 -5.72 -15.69
CA GLY A 86 -2.25 -6.94 -15.27
C GLY A 86 -2.44 -7.20 -13.79
N THR A 87 -2.02 -6.32 -12.89
CA THR A 87 -2.25 -6.52 -11.45
C THR A 87 -3.56 -5.84 -11.01
N ALA A 88 -4.70 -6.49 -11.30
CA ALA A 88 -5.92 -6.21 -10.57
C ALA A 88 -5.76 -6.80 -9.17
N PHE A 89 -5.78 -5.95 -8.15
CA PHE A 89 -5.94 -6.39 -6.77
C PHE A 89 -7.41 -6.69 -6.53
N PHE A 90 -7.71 -7.73 -5.78
CA PHE A 90 -9.07 -7.88 -5.27
C PHE A 90 -9.31 -6.75 -4.26
N ALA A 91 -10.17 -5.79 -4.62
CA ALA A 91 -10.73 -4.90 -3.63
C ALA A 91 -11.43 -5.79 -2.61
N ALA A 92 -11.02 -5.70 -1.34
CA ALA A 92 -11.64 -6.48 -0.27
C ALA A 92 -13.15 -6.30 -0.38
N GLU A 93 -13.90 -7.42 -0.47
CA GLU A 93 -15.35 -7.39 -0.61
C GLU A 93 -15.96 -6.61 0.55
N THR A 94 -16.34 -5.36 0.30
CA THR A 94 -17.11 -4.55 1.24
C THR A 94 -18.60 -4.78 1.00
N LYS A 95 -19.02 -6.05 1.00
CA LYS A 95 -20.44 -6.39 0.95
C LYS A 95 -21.12 -5.90 2.23
N GLY A 96 -22.16 -5.10 2.08
CA GLY A 96 -22.95 -4.62 3.21
C GLY A 96 -23.99 -3.61 2.76
N GLU A 97 -24.99 -3.44 3.59
CA GLU A 97 -25.94 -2.35 3.49
C GLU A 97 -25.54 -1.28 4.52
N TYR A 98 -25.42 -0.07 4.06
CA TYR A 98 -25.02 1.08 4.85
C TYR A 98 -26.20 2.03 4.99
N GLN A 99 -26.22 2.80 6.08
CA GLN A 99 -27.17 3.89 6.20
C GLN A 99 -26.92 4.94 5.12
N THR A 100 -27.97 5.40 4.47
CA THR A 100 -27.91 6.36 3.37
C THR A 100 -28.85 7.55 3.60
N ASP A 101 -28.54 8.68 2.95
CA ASP A 101 -29.42 9.84 2.85
C ASP A 101 -30.51 9.65 1.78
N GLY A 102 -30.45 8.54 1.00
CA GLY A 102 -31.50 8.12 0.06
C GLY A 102 -31.50 8.87 -1.28
N ALA A 103 -30.37 9.45 -1.69
CA ALA A 103 -30.26 10.11 -2.98
C ALA A 103 -30.41 9.12 -4.14
N ASP A 104 -31.00 9.55 -5.28
CA ASP A 104 -31.12 8.70 -6.44
C ASP A 104 -29.79 8.56 -7.19
N GLY A 105 -29.58 7.39 -7.85
CA GLY A 105 -28.43 7.12 -8.70
C GLY A 105 -27.29 6.39 -8.02
N PHE A 106 -26.11 6.46 -8.65
CA PHE A 106 -24.90 5.77 -8.21
C PHE A 106 -23.82 6.76 -7.79
N GLY A 107 -23.09 6.38 -6.74
CA GLY A 107 -21.93 7.10 -6.26
C GLY A 107 -20.67 6.23 -6.26
N LEU A 108 -19.50 6.86 -6.16
CA LEU A 108 -18.21 6.21 -6.09
C LEU A 108 -17.48 6.61 -4.81
N ALA A 109 -17.10 5.63 -4.01
CA ALA A 109 -16.13 5.79 -2.91
C ALA A 109 -14.76 5.33 -3.38
N VAL A 110 -13.72 6.12 -3.15
CA VAL A 110 -12.35 5.82 -3.58
C VAL A 110 -11.39 5.96 -2.41
N ASP A 111 -10.53 4.97 -2.25
CA ASP A 111 -9.38 5.01 -1.36
C ASP A 111 -8.10 5.03 -2.20
N ILE A 112 -7.34 6.14 -2.09
CA ILE A 112 -6.10 6.34 -2.84
C ILE A 112 -4.92 6.03 -1.93
N GLY A 113 -4.48 4.78 -1.95
CA GLY A 113 -3.23 4.38 -1.33
C GLY A 113 -2.01 4.76 -2.18
N THR A 114 -0.83 4.70 -1.56
CA THR A 114 0.45 4.91 -2.27
C THR A 114 0.68 3.83 -3.32
N THR A 115 0.39 2.58 -3.00
CA THR A 115 0.60 1.41 -3.88
C THR A 115 -0.62 1.07 -4.71
N SER A 116 -1.82 1.18 -4.15
CA SER A 116 -3.07 0.75 -4.78
C SER A 116 -4.16 1.82 -4.69
N VAL A 117 -5.10 1.76 -5.63
CA VAL A 117 -6.34 2.53 -5.62
C VAL A 117 -7.50 1.54 -5.54
N ALA A 118 -8.33 1.65 -4.50
CA ALA A 118 -9.54 0.87 -4.34
C ALA A 118 -10.77 1.76 -4.58
N ALA A 119 -11.75 1.26 -5.33
CA ALA A 119 -12.95 2.01 -5.67
C ALA A 119 -14.19 1.13 -5.54
N TYR A 120 -15.27 1.71 -5.01
CA TYR A 120 -16.52 1.02 -4.68
C TYR A 120 -17.69 1.77 -5.29
N LEU A 121 -18.43 1.08 -6.16
CA LEU A 121 -19.68 1.57 -6.73
C LEU A 121 -20.83 1.32 -5.75
N CYS A 122 -21.54 2.38 -5.38
CA CYS A 122 -22.63 2.33 -4.41
C CYS A 122 -23.94 2.81 -5.03
N ASP A 123 -25.03 2.08 -4.75
CA ASP A 123 -26.40 2.53 -4.97
C ASP A 123 -26.73 3.52 -3.83
N LEU A 124 -26.84 4.79 -4.18
CA LEU A 124 -27.07 5.87 -3.20
C LEU A 124 -28.45 5.80 -2.53
N LYS A 125 -29.45 5.22 -3.21
CA LYS A 125 -30.81 5.10 -2.71
C LYS A 125 -30.91 4.02 -1.63
N ASN A 126 -30.31 2.86 -1.89
CA ASN A 126 -30.46 1.68 -1.04
C ASN A 126 -29.28 1.49 -0.08
N GLY A 127 -28.20 2.28 -0.21
CA GLY A 127 -27.02 2.14 0.64
C GLY A 127 -26.21 0.87 0.36
N LYS A 128 -26.37 0.24 -0.81
CA LYS A 128 -25.76 -1.03 -1.16
C LYS A 128 -24.47 -0.82 -1.96
N VAL A 129 -23.40 -1.50 -1.60
CA VAL A 129 -22.21 -1.62 -2.45
C VAL A 129 -22.52 -2.59 -3.57
N THR A 130 -22.55 -2.08 -4.80
CA THR A 130 -22.90 -2.85 -6.00
C THR A 130 -21.70 -3.61 -6.56
N ASP A 131 -20.50 -2.97 -6.52
CA ASP A 131 -19.28 -3.54 -7.08
C ASP A 131 -18.04 -2.90 -6.43
N GLY A 132 -16.90 -3.57 -6.52
CA GLY A 132 -15.60 -3.08 -6.06
C GLY A 132 -14.50 -3.40 -7.06
N MET A 133 -13.51 -2.49 -7.16
CA MET A 133 -12.36 -2.63 -8.03
C MET A 133 -11.11 -2.14 -7.31
N GLY A 134 -10.01 -2.89 -7.41
CA GLY A 134 -8.70 -2.47 -6.93
C GLY A 134 -7.67 -2.60 -8.05
N GLU A 135 -6.80 -1.61 -8.19
CA GLU A 135 -5.69 -1.63 -9.14
C GLU A 135 -4.48 -0.89 -8.59
N LEU A 136 -3.31 -1.13 -9.19
CA LEU A 136 -2.10 -0.37 -8.86
C LEU A 136 -2.32 1.12 -9.08
N ASN A 137 -1.83 1.94 -8.15
CA ASN A 137 -1.76 3.37 -8.35
C ASN A 137 -0.79 3.67 -9.50
N ARG A 138 -1.32 4.21 -10.60
CA ARG A 138 -0.55 4.47 -11.82
C ARG A 138 0.58 5.51 -11.63
N GLN A 139 0.63 6.18 -10.46
CA GLN A 139 1.75 7.05 -10.10
C GLN A 139 3.02 6.27 -9.66
N ILE A 140 2.98 4.93 -9.59
CA ILE A 140 4.11 4.08 -9.16
C ILE A 140 5.40 4.31 -9.98
N GLY A 141 5.26 4.78 -11.21
CA GLY A 141 6.39 5.19 -12.05
C GLY A 141 7.20 6.36 -11.50
N PHE A 142 6.71 7.06 -10.46
CA PHE A 142 7.36 8.20 -9.82
C PHE A 142 7.85 7.90 -8.40
N GLY A 143 7.77 6.66 -7.96
CA GLY A 143 8.16 6.17 -6.66
C GLY A 143 7.08 5.32 -6.00
N ALA A 144 7.49 4.32 -5.22
CA ALA A 144 6.59 3.42 -4.52
C ALA A 144 6.20 3.94 -3.12
N ASP A 145 6.88 4.95 -2.59
CA ASP A 145 6.65 5.53 -1.27
C ASP A 145 6.27 7.01 -1.34
N VAL A 146 5.75 7.51 -0.23
CA VAL A 146 5.27 8.89 -0.07
C VAL A 146 6.39 9.91 -0.34
N LEU A 147 7.58 9.71 0.24
CA LEU A 147 8.69 10.65 0.12
C LEU A 147 9.23 10.74 -1.31
N SER A 148 9.33 9.61 -2.00
CA SER A 148 9.71 9.57 -3.42
C SER A 148 8.73 10.36 -4.29
N ARG A 149 7.42 10.29 -4.02
CA ARG A 149 6.40 11.06 -4.76
C ARG A 149 6.40 12.53 -4.40
N ILE A 150 6.61 12.88 -3.13
CA ILE A 150 6.83 14.28 -2.72
C ILE A 150 8.01 14.86 -3.51
N SER A 151 9.14 14.16 -3.53
CA SER A 151 10.32 14.60 -4.30
C SER A 151 10.03 14.74 -5.80
N ALA A 152 9.36 13.75 -6.41
CA ALA A 152 9.01 13.78 -7.83
C ALA A 152 8.06 14.93 -8.18
N SER A 153 7.19 15.34 -7.24
CA SER A 153 6.22 16.42 -7.46
C SER A 153 6.88 17.77 -7.77
N GLY A 154 8.16 17.98 -7.37
CA GLY A 154 8.90 19.20 -7.69
C GLY A 154 9.02 19.47 -9.19
N LYS A 155 9.10 18.41 -10.00
CA LYS A 155 9.18 18.52 -11.47
C LYS A 155 7.89 18.06 -12.17
N HIS A 156 7.15 17.15 -11.57
CA HIS A 156 6.10 16.38 -12.24
C HIS A 156 4.72 16.52 -11.57
N LEU A 157 4.48 17.61 -10.81
CA LEU A 157 3.21 17.79 -10.08
C LEU A 157 1.98 17.63 -10.98
N GLN A 158 1.95 18.34 -12.10
CA GLN A 158 0.81 18.30 -13.03
C GLN A 158 0.66 16.90 -13.68
N THR A 159 1.76 16.25 -13.99
CA THR A 159 1.74 14.88 -14.53
C THR A 159 1.16 13.90 -13.52
N LEU A 160 1.60 13.97 -12.26
CA LEU A 160 1.07 13.15 -11.17
C LEU A 160 -0.43 13.40 -10.94
N CYS A 161 -0.84 14.67 -10.94
CA CYS A 161 -2.25 15.06 -10.86
C CYS A 161 -3.08 14.46 -12.00
N ASN A 162 -2.62 14.62 -13.24
CA ASN A 162 -3.31 14.11 -14.42
C ASN A 162 -3.43 12.57 -14.40
N ILE A 163 -2.39 11.86 -13.97
CA ILE A 163 -2.38 10.40 -13.89
C ILE A 163 -3.47 9.88 -12.96
N ILE A 164 -3.54 10.41 -11.73
CA ILE A 164 -4.51 9.90 -10.75
C ILE A 164 -5.94 10.30 -11.11
N ASN A 165 -6.17 11.51 -11.61
CA ASN A 165 -7.49 11.92 -12.08
C ASN A 165 -7.94 11.07 -13.30
N ALA A 166 -7.04 10.82 -14.26
CA ALA A 166 -7.35 9.95 -15.40
C ALA A 166 -7.63 8.50 -14.96
N GLN A 167 -6.95 8.00 -13.92
CA GLN A 167 -7.20 6.67 -13.36
C GLN A 167 -8.60 6.58 -12.74
N ILE A 168 -9.02 7.57 -11.96
CA ILE A 168 -10.35 7.62 -11.36
C ILE A 168 -11.44 7.69 -12.46
N GLU A 169 -11.25 8.51 -13.47
CA GLU A 169 -12.20 8.62 -14.59
C GLU A 169 -12.28 7.32 -15.40
N ASP A 170 -11.17 6.62 -15.60
CA ASP A 170 -11.17 5.29 -16.23
C ASP A 170 -11.95 4.26 -15.40
N ILE A 171 -11.78 4.26 -14.09
CA ILE A 171 -12.54 3.41 -13.14
C ILE A 171 -14.04 3.73 -13.25
N LYS A 172 -14.44 5.00 -13.22
CA LYS A 172 -15.84 5.42 -13.39
C LYS A 172 -16.42 4.89 -14.70
N LYS A 173 -15.72 5.07 -15.82
CA LYS A 173 -16.15 4.59 -17.13
C LYS A 173 -16.35 3.07 -17.16
N ARG A 174 -15.41 2.32 -16.59
CA ARG A 174 -15.51 0.85 -16.53
C ARG A 174 -16.71 0.39 -15.71
N PHE A 175 -17.00 1.03 -14.57
CA PHE A 175 -18.22 0.73 -13.80
C PHE A 175 -19.48 1.08 -14.58
N CYS A 176 -19.52 2.24 -15.24
CA CYS A 176 -20.66 2.63 -16.05
C CYS A 176 -20.95 1.62 -17.17
N ILE A 177 -19.92 1.18 -17.89
CA ILE A 177 -20.05 0.16 -18.95
C ILE A 177 -20.49 -1.19 -18.37
N LYS A 178 -19.84 -1.66 -17.29
CA LYS A 178 -20.11 -2.98 -16.69
C LYS A 178 -21.53 -3.10 -16.17
N HIS A 179 -22.08 -2.03 -15.60
CA HIS A 179 -23.41 -2.02 -14.97
C HIS A 179 -24.51 -1.36 -15.79
N GLY A 180 -24.19 -0.85 -17.00
CA GLY A 180 -25.17 -0.20 -17.88
C GLY A 180 -25.76 1.08 -17.30
N ILE A 181 -25.01 1.83 -16.48
CA ILE A 181 -25.45 3.06 -15.84
C ILE A 181 -24.97 4.29 -16.62
N SER A 182 -25.80 5.35 -16.63
CA SER A 182 -25.53 6.57 -17.39
C SER A 182 -24.41 7.44 -16.83
N GLY A 183 -24.13 7.31 -15.52
CA GLY A 183 -23.09 8.10 -14.85
C GLY A 183 -23.03 7.89 -13.34
N ILE A 184 -22.05 8.52 -12.74
CA ILE A 184 -21.80 8.55 -11.30
C ILE A 184 -22.03 9.98 -10.81
N SER A 185 -23.02 10.18 -9.94
CA SER A 185 -23.49 11.51 -9.52
C SER A 185 -22.66 12.11 -8.40
N LYS A 186 -22.01 11.29 -7.56
CA LYS A 186 -21.23 11.73 -6.43
C LYS A 186 -19.98 10.86 -6.26
N THR A 187 -18.85 11.48 -5.95
CA THR A 187 -17.60 10.76 -5.66
C THR A 187 -17.02 11.27 -4.36
N VAL A 188 -16.68 10.36 -3.43
CA VAL A 188 -15.98 10.67 -2.17
C VAL A 188 -14.64 9.93 -2.16
N ILE A 189 -13.57 10.63 -1.80
CA ILE A 189 -12.20 10.13 -1.87
C ILE A 189 -11.52 10.29 -0.53
N CYS A 190 -10.92 9.21 -0.02
CA CYS A 190 -9.96 9.23 1.06
C CYS A 190 -8.58 8.79 0.57
N GLY A 191 -7.58 8.95 1.41
CA GLY A 191 -6.20 8.52 1.19
C GLY A 191 -5.23 9.28 2.08
N ASN A 192 -3.95 8.92 2.03
CA ASN A 192 -2.96 9.71 2.74
C ASN A 192 -2.85 11.13 2.17
N ASN A 193 -2.41 12.06 2.99
CA ASN A 193 -2.49 13.47 2.64
C ASN A 193 -1.64 13.85 1.41
N THR A 194 -0.53 13.14 1.16
CA THR A 194 0.27 13.32 -0.06
C THR A 194 -0.53 12.95 -1.31
N MET A 195 -1.25 11.83 -1.30
CA MET A 195 -2.07 11.43 -2.44
C MET A 195 -3.21 12.42 -2.70
N LEU A 196 -3.80 12.99 -1.66
CA LEU A 196 -4.82 14.03 -1.82
C LEU A 196 -4.24 15.34 -2.37
N HIS A 197 -3.02 15.74 -1.98
CA HIS A 197 -2.33 16.88 -2.58
C HIS A 197 -2.09 16.66 -4.07
N LEU A 198 -1.56 15.49 -4.45
CA LEU A 198 -1.32 15.14 -5.85
C LEU A 198 -2.61 15.09 -6.67
N LEU A 199 -3.69 14.54 -6.12
CA LEU A 199 -5.01 14.52 -6.74
C LEU A 199 -5.52 15.93 -7.07
N LEU A 200 -5.34 16.86 -6.14
CA LEU A 200 -5.80 18.26 -6.25
C LEU A 200 -4.81 19.16 -7.00
N GLY A 201 -3.69 18.62 -7.50
CA GLY A 201 -2.64 19.41 -8.15
C GLY A 201 -1.96 20.42 -7.22
N ARG A 202 -1.99 20.19 -5.91
CA ARG A 202 -1.33 21.00 -4.89
C ARG A 202 0.00 20.38 -4.50
N SER A 203 1.03 21.20 -4.38
CA SER A 203 2.39 20.71 -4.08
C SER A 203 2.48 20.11 -2.68
N PRO A 204 2.89 18.83 -2.53
CA PRO A 204 3.13 18.23 -1.22
C PRO A 204 4.54 18.49 -0.67
N GLN A 205 5.36 19.34 -1.29
CA GLN A 205 6.79 19.46 -0.95
C GLN A 205 7.05 19.93 0.48
N SER A 206 6.18 20.80 1.04
CA SER A 206 6.27 21.22 2.44
C SER A 206 6.09 20.08 3.44
N MET A 207 5.48 18.95 3.03
CA MET A 207 5.37 17.74 3.86
C MET A 207 6.61 16.86 3.82
N GLY A 208 7.56 17.10 2.91
CA GLY A 208 8.83 16.37 2.82
C GLY A 208 9.96 16.96 3.65
N GLN A 209 9.74 18.09 4.32
CA GLN A 209 10.73 18.82 5.10
C GLN A 209 10.13 19.33 6.41
N ALA A 210 10.90 19.26 7.51
CA ALA A 210 10.44 19.80 8.78
C ALA A 210 10.06 21.28 8.64
N PRO A 211 8.94 21.73 9.21
CA PRO A 211 8.05 21.06 10.16
C PRO A 211 6.92 20.23 9.53
N PHE A 212 7.07 19.66 8.34
CA PHE A 212 6.14 18.74 7.67
C PHE A 212 4.70 19.27 7.54
N THR A 213 4.56 20.53 7.11
CA THR A 213 3.27 21.22 7.12
C THR A 213 2.49 20.97 5.81
N PRO A 214 1.29 20.40 5.84
CA PRO A 214 0.44 20.25 4.66
C PRO A 214 -0.19 21.61 4.27
N LEU A 215 -0.52 21.80 2.99
CA LEU A 215 -1.23 23.00 2.54
C LEU A 215 -2.70 23.02 2.98
N PHE A 216 -3.28 21.86 3.25
CA PHE A 216 -4.63 21.70 3.76
C PHE A 216 -4.77 20.36 4.49
N THR A 217 -5.70 20.32 5.43
CA THR A 217 -6.16 19.10 6.12
C THR A 217 -7.69 18.97 6.08
N SER A 218 -8.40 20.06 5.82
CA SER A 218 -9.86 20.07 5.72
C SER A 218 -10.38 19.32 4.48
N ALA A 219 -11.64 18.91 4.51
CA ALA A 219 -12.33 18.39 3.33
C ALA A 219 -12.34 19.42 2.20
N VAL A 220 -12.12 18.95 0.97
CA VAL A 220 -12.19 19.80 -0.23
C VAL A 220 -13.35 19.34 -1.10
N TYR A 221 -14.23 20.28 -1.42
CA TYR A 221 -15.39 20.08 -2.29
C TYR A 221 -15.10 20.70 -3.65
N ASN A 222 -15.22 19.95 -4.70
CA ASN A 222 -15.20 20.44 -6.07
C ASN A 222 -16.26 19.74 -6.94
N ASP A 223 -16.39 20.14 -8.20
CA ASP A 223 -17.44 19.62 -9.11
C ASP A 223 -17.31 18.11 -9.40
N ASN A 224 -16.12 17.52 -9.22
CA ASN A 224 -15.84 16.14 -9.61
C ASN A 224 -15.86 15.17 -8.43
N TYR A 225 -15.48 15.65 -7.23
CA TYR A 225 -15.37 14.82 -6.03
C TYR A 225 -15.24 15.64 -4.74
N ILE A 226 -15.45 14.95 -3.63
CA ILE A 226 -15.21 15.45 -2.27
C ILE A 226 -14.05 14.65 -1.69
N THR A 227 -13.00 15.32 -1.19
CA THR A 227 -11.95 14.64 -0.42
C THR A 227 -12.26 14.70 1.06
N LEU A 228 -11.97 13.61 1.79
CA LEU A 228 -12.16 13.58 3.24
C LEU A 228 -11.04 14.32 3.97
N PRO A 229 -11.29 14.82 5.18
CA PRO A 229 -10.31 15.57 5.98
C PRO A 229 -9.24 14.66 6.56
N SER A 230 -8.02 15.17 6.68
CA SER A 230 -6.83 14.55 7.29
C SER A 230 -6.50 15.21 8.62
N ALA A 231 -5.78 14.53 9.52
CA ALA A 231 -5.34 15.13 10.78
C ALA A 231 -3.97 15.85 10.65
N SER A 232 -3.07 15.36 9.79
CA SER A 232 -1.75 15.97 9.59
C SER A 232 -1.15 15.59 8.22
N ALA A 233 0.13 15.91 8.02
CA ALA A 233 0.89 15.50 6.83
C ALA A 233 0.91 13.97 6.65
N TYR A 234 1.08 13.24 7.73
CA TYR A 234 1.26 11.77 7.72
C TYR A 234 0.13 10.99 8.38
N ILE A 235 -0.90 11.66 8.91
CA ILE A 235 -2.14 11.06 9.36
C ILE A 235 -3.24 11.53 8.41
N GLY A 236 -3.46 10.73 7.38
CA GLY A 236 -4.34 11.06 6.27
C GLY A 236 -5.82 10.82 6.57
N SER A 237 -6.62 11.08 5.56
CA SER A 237 -8.07 10.83 5.64
C SER A 237 -8.42 9.34 5.59
N ASP A 238 -7.49 8.48 5.18
CA ASP A 238 -7.58 7.03 5.24
C ASP A 238 -7.74 6.54 6.69
N ILE A 239 -6.84 6.96 7.61
CA ILE A 239 -6.93 6.57 9.01
C ILE A 239 -8.17 7.17 9.70
N VAL A 240 -8.53 8.42 9.35
CA VAL A 240 -9.75 9.07 9.88
C VAL A 240 -11.01 8.33 9.42
N ALA A 241 -11.12 8.01 8.13
CA ALA A 241 -12.21 7.22 7.56
C ALA A 241 -12.24 5.80 8.12
N GLY A 242 -11.07 5.17 8.28
CA GLY A 242 -10.93 3.85 8.88
C GLY A 242 -11.44 3.80 10.32
N ALA A 243 -11.12 4.80 11.11
CA ALA A 243 -11.60 4.90 12.49
C ALA A 243 -13.11 5.14 12.57
N LEU A 244 -13.69 5.91 11.63
CA LEU A 244 -15.14 6.04 11.48
C LEU A 244 -15.77 4.67 11.18
N ALA A 245 -15.24 3.93 10.22
CA ALA A 245 -15.72 2.61 9.83
C ALA A 245 -15.64 1.57 10.97
N CYS A 246 -14.63 1.67 11.82
CA CYS A 246 -14.46 0.83 13.01
C CYS A 246 -15.34 1.25 14.19
N GLY A 247 -16.15 2.32 14.07
CA GLY A 247 -17.03 2.81 15.12
C GLY A 247 -16.28 3.38 16.33
N MET A 248 -15.02 3.78 16.18
CA MET A 248 -14.19 4.27 17.31
C MET A 248 -14.74 5.57 17.90
N PHE A 249 -15.48 6.39 17.14
CA PHE A 249 -15.92 7.72 17.55
C PHE A 249 -17.19 7.74 18.37
N GLY A 250 -18.10 6.78 18.18
CA GLY A 250 -19.33 6.67 18.96
C GLY A 250 -19.23 5.74 20.17
N SER A 251 -18.09 5.05 20.34
CA SER A 251 -17.86 4.08 21.41
C SER A 251 -17.28 4.73 22.66
N SER A 252 -17.53 4.16 23.85
CA SER A 252 -16.79 4.47 25.08
C SER A 252 -15.54 3.59 25.27
N GLU A 253 -15.35 2.56 24.42
CA GLU A 253 -14.28 1.59 24.54
C GLU A 253 -12.91 2.17 24.15
N ASN A 254 -11.88 1.77 24.85
CA ASN A 254 -10.49 1.97 24.42
C ASN A 254 -10.18 1.01 23.27
N ALA A 255 -9.67 1.53 22.18
CA ALA A 255 -9.43 0.75 20.97
C ALA A 255 -8.20 1.22 20.21
N LEU A 256 -7.61 0.30 19.46
CA LEU A 256 -6.48 0.55 18.59
C LEU A 256 -6.86 0.20 17.15
N LEU A 257 -6.54 1.06 16.22
CA LEU A 257 -6.58 0.79 14.78
C LEU A 257 -5.15 0.80 14.26
N ILE A 258 -4.76 -0.26 13.56
CA ILE A 258 -3.49 -0.38 12.86
C ILE A 258 -3.82 -0.60 11.38
N ASP A 259 -3.52 0.37 10.54
CA ASP A 259 -3.62 0.22 9.09
C ASP A 259 -2.24 -0.18 8.54
N ILE A 260 -2.18 -1.36 7.92
CA ILE A 260 -0.94 -1.96 7.43
C ILE A 260 -0.85 -1.79 5.93
N GLY A 261 -0.07 -0.83 5.50
CA GLY A 261 0.30 -0.57 4.11
C GLY A 261 1.81 -0.36 3.96
N THR A 262 2.21 0.44 2.99
CA THR A 262 3.60 0.92 2.81
C THR A 262 4.07 1.74 4.02
N ASN A 263 3.15 2.51 4.63
CA ASN A 263 3.29 3.03 5.98
C ASN A 263 2.41 2.19 6.92
N GLY A 264 2.76 2.17 8.20
CA GLY A 264 1.90 1.67 9.27
C GLY A 264 1.28 2.86 9.99
N GLU A 265 0.03 3.20 9.66
CA GLU A 265 -0.71 4.23 10.39
C GLU A 265 -1.43 3.61 11.58
N ILE A 266 -1.24 4.22 12.74
CA ILE A 266 -1.77 3.71 14.01
C ILE A 266 -2.60 4.79 14.69
N LEU A 267 -3.82 4.46 15.09
CA LEU A 267 -4.69 5.32 15.87
C LEU A 267 -5.09 4.63 17.16
N LEU A 268 -4.75 5.22 18.28
CA LEU A 268 -5.15 4.79 19.63
C LEU A 268 -6.25 5.71 20.15
N LYS A 269 -7.36 5.14 20.59
CA LYS A 269 -8.35 5.79 21.45
C LYS A 269 -8.18 5.32 22.87
N HIS A 270 -7.92 6.24 23.79
CA HIS A 270 -7.81 5.96 25.22
C HIS A 270 -8.50 7.05 26.04
N ASN A 271 -9.47 6.66 26.88
CA ASN A 271 -10.23 7.56 27.76
C ASN A 271 -10.80 8.79 27.03
N GLY A 272 -11.37 8.56 25.83
CA GLY A 272 -11.99 9.60 25.00
C GLY A 272 -11.00 10.51 24.25
N LYS A 273 -9.69 10.33 24.43
CA LYS A 273 -8.64 11.03 23.66
C LYS A 273 -8.13 10.15 22.51
N TYR A 274 -7.66 10.79 21.45
CA TYR A 274 -7.14 10.12 20.27
C TYR A 274 -5.67 10.48 20.05
N TYR A 275 -4.87 9.47 19.79
CA TYR A 275 -3.43 9.58 19.51
C TYR A 275 -3.12 8.84 18.22
N ALA A 276 -2.36 9.43 17.33
CA ALA A 276 -1.99 8.77 16.09
C ALA A 276 -0.50 8.94 15.77
N ALA A 277 0.06 7.94 15.13
CA ALA A 277 1.40 7.98 14.57
C ALA A 277 1.44 7.27 13.22
N SER A 278 2.37 7.66 12.37
CA SER A 278 2.67 6.99 11.11
C SER A 278 4.11 6.47 11.15
N ALA A 279 4.28 5.16 11.02
CA ALA A 279 5.56 4.49 10.99
C ALA A 279 5.95 4.15 9.56
N ALA A 280 7.20 4.43 9.18
CA ALA A 280 7.74 4.04 7.88
C ALA A 280 8.05 2.53 7.87
N ALA A 281 7.02 1.70 7.67
CA ALA A 281 7.13 0.24 7.68
C ALA A 281 7.82 -0.30 6.41
N GLY A 282 7.78 0.45 5.32
CA GLY A 282 8.25 -0.01 4.01
C GLY A 282 7.29 -0.99 3.35
N PRO A 283 7.54 -1.36 2.09
CA PRO A 283 6.57 -2.11 1.28
C PRO A 283 6.64 -3.64 1.47
N ALA A 284 7.41 -4.16 2.43
CA ALA A 284 7.64 -5.60 2.59
C ALA A 284 6.34 -6.39 2.80
N LEU A 285 5.43 -5.84 3.61
CA LEU A 285 4.12 -6.45 3.89
C LEU A 285 3.15 -6.37 2.70
N GLU A 286 3.42 -5.55 1.70
CA GLU A 286 2.71 -5.51 0.41
C GLU A 286 3.43 -6.32 -0.68
N GLY A 287 4.47 -7.08 -0.33
CA GLY A 287 5.29 -7.88 -1.24
C GLY A 287 6.41 -7.09 -1.93
N GLY A 288 6.57 -5.81 -1.62
CA GLY A 288 7.70 -4.99 -2.11
C GLY A 288 9.00 -5.33 -1.37
N ASN A 289 10.14 -5.17 -2.02
CA ASN A 289 11.47 -5.51 -1.50
C ASN A 289 11.69 -7.00 -1.13
N ILE A 290 10.70 -7.86 -1.31
CA ILE A 290 10.78 -9.31 -1.13
C ILE A 290 11.10 -9.95 -2.47
N GLU A 291 12.10 -10.85 -2.54
CA GLU A 291 12.60 -11.39 -3.83
C GLU A 291 11.51 -12.09 -4.64
N CYS A 292 10.71 -12.94 -4.01
CA CYS A 292 9.53 -13.57 -4.61
C CYS A 292 8.22 -12.91 -4.16
N GLY A 293 8.29 -11.67 -3.66
CA GLY A 293 7.12 -10.94 -3.18
C GLY A 293 6.24 -10.43 -4.31
N MET A 294 4.93 -10.44 -4.07
CA MET A 294 3.93 -9.86 -4.97
C MET A 294 2.71 -9.37 -4.18
N GLY A 295 1.98 -8.45 -4.77
CA GLY A 295 0.69 -8.02 -4.22
C GLY A 295 -0.35 -9.14 -4.24
N GLY A 296 -1.49 -8.90 -3.60
CA GLY A 296 -2.62 -9.85 -3.53
C GLY A 296 -3.31 -10.06 -4.88
N ALA A 297 -2.64 -10.77 -5.80
CA ALA A 297 -3.11 -11.06 -7.16
C ALA A 297 -3.13 -12.57 -7.41
N ALA A 298 -3.76 -13.00 -8.51
CA ALA A 298 -3.85 -14.41 -8.88
C ALA A 298 -2.48 -15.08 -8.99
N GLY A 299 -2.30 -16.18 -8.26
CA GLY A 299 -1.03 -16.92 -8.14
C GLY A 299 -0.15 -16.49 -6.96
N ALA A 300 -0.55 -15.48 -6.17
CA ALA A 300 0.14 -15.16 -4.92
C ALA A 300 -0.18 -16.22 -3.85
N ILE A 301 0.84 -16.75 -3.20
CA ILE A 301 0.66 -17.57 -2.00
C ILE A 301 0.11 -16.66 -0.90
N ASP A 302 -1.12 -16.91 -0.48
CA ASP A 302 -1.86 -16.12 0.50
C ASP A 302 -1.87 -16.73 1.90
N HIS A 303 -1.78 -18.07 1.99
CA HIS A 303 -1.61 -18.78 3.25
C HIS A 303 -0.61 -19.91 3.13
N VAL A 304 0.11 -20.15 4.24
CA VAL A 304 1.02 -21.28 4.40
C VAL A 304 0.66 -22.06 5.65
N TYR A 305 0.65 -23.37 5.55
CA TYR A 305 0.29 -24.29 6.63
C TYR A 305 1.40 -25.29 6.87
N TYR A 306 1.58 -25.69 8.13
CA TYR A 306 2.50 -26.75 8.50
C TYR A 306 1.81 -27.74 9.44
N SER A 307 1.70 -29.00 9.01
CA SER A 307 1.10 -30.06 9.80
C SER A 307 1.70 -31.41 9.43
N GLY A 308 1.92 -32.26 10.44
CA GLY A 308 2.43 -33.63 10.22
C GLY A 308 3.77 -33.70 9.49
N GLY A 309 4.65 -32.67 9.65
CA GLY A 309 5.95 -32.61 8.96
C GLY A 309 5.86 -32.10 7.51
N SER A 310 4.65 -31.77 7.01
CA SER A 310 4.43 -31.29 5.65
C SER A 310 4.07 -29.82 5.61
N LEU A 311 4.68 -29.07 4.68
CA LEU A 311 4.37 -27.68 4.35
C LEU A 311 3.42 -27.66 3.16
N THR A 312 2.27 -26.99 3.32
CA THR A 312 1.27 -26.78 2.28
C THR A 312 0.92 -25.30 2.16
N TYR A 313 0.32 -24.88 1.06
CA TYR A 313 -0.05 -23.48 0.84
C TYR A 313 -1.32 -23.38 -0.03
N THR A 314 -1.96 -22.23 0.03
CA THR A 314 -2.99 -21.81 -0.92
C THR A 314 -2.50 -20.66 -1.77
N THR A 315 -3.16 -20.42 -2.91
CA THR A 315 -2.89 -19.28 -3.78
C THR A 315 -4.18 -18.56 -4.11
N ILE A 316 -4.12 -17.25 -4.20
CA ILE A 316 -5.24 -16.45 -4.69
C ILE A 316 -5.62 -16.93 -6.09
N GLY A 317 -6.90 -17.30 -6.28
CA GLY A 317 -7.41 -17.86 -7.53
C GLY A 317 -7.13 -19.34 -7.77
N GLY A 318 -6.42 -20.04 -6.86
CA GLY A 318 -6.25 -21.51 -6.89
C GLY A 318 -5.31 -22.02 -7.99
N GLY A 319 -4.46 -21.17 -8.57
CA GLY A 319 -3.51 -21.53 -9.65
C GLY A 319 -2.09 -21.82 -9.16
N GLU A 320 -1.15 -21.94 -10.12
CA GLU A 320 0.28 -22.11 -9.85
C GLU A 320 0.83 -20.92 -9.03
N ALA A 321 1.67 -21.23 -8.03
CA ALA A 321 2.34 -20.22 -7.21
C ALA A 321 3.35 -19.42 -8.04
N LYS A 322 3.18 -18.10 -8.10
CA LYS A 322 4.04 -17.16 -8.82
C LYS A 322 4.90 -16.33 -7.87
N GLY A 323 4.47 -16.18 -6.63
CA GLY A 323 5.14 -15.42 -5.58
C GLY A 323 4.38 -15.54 -4.27
N ILE A 324 4.75 -14.73 -3.28
CA ILE A 324 4.13 -14.70 -1.96
C ILE A 324 3.61 -13.30 -1.66
N CYS A 325 2.37 -13.19 -1.18
CA CYS A 325 1.85 -11.91 -0.68
C CYS A 325 2.08 -11.78 0.83
N GLY A 326 1.75 -10.62 1.37
CA GLY A 326 2.07 -10.32 2.77
C GLY A 326 1.47 -11.28 3.80
N SER A 327 0.23 -11.76 3.60
CA SER A 327 -0.38 -12.72 4.53
C SER A 327 0.36 -14.07 4.51
N GLY A 328 0.68 -14.59 3.33
CA GLY A 328 1.50 -15.79 3.18
C GLY A 328 2.91 -15.61 3.77
N LEU A 329 3.50 -14.41 3.63
CA LEU A 329 4.81 -14.09 4.23
C LEU A 329 4.76 -14.15 5.76
N VAL A 330 3.72 -13.58 6.38
CA VAL A 330 3.53 -13.62 7.84
C VAL A 330 3.34 -15.06 8.32
N ASP A 331 2.51 -15.85 7.64
CA ASP A 331 2.29 -17.27 7.96
C ASP A 331 3.59 -18.07 7.85
N LEU A 332 4.32 -17.89 6.75
CA LEU A 332 5.59 -18.59 6.53
C LEU A 332 6.60 -18.27 7.63
N ILE A 333 6.84 -17.00 7.94
CA ILE A 333 7.81 -16.60 8.98
C ILE A 333 7.37 -17.16 10.34
N SER A 334 6.07 -17.14 10.68
CA SER A 334 5.53 -17.75 11.89
C SER A 334 5.85 -19.26 11.96
N ILE A 335 5.73 -19.98 10.84
CA ILE A 335 6.05 -21.41 10.76
C ILE A 335 7.56 -21.63 10.93
N LEU A 336 8.39 -20.83 10.23
CA LEU A 336 9.85 -20.96 10.30
C LEU A 336 10.39 -20.72 11.72
N LEU A 337 9.78 -19.79 12.47
CA LEU A 337 10.08 -19.58 13.89
C LEU A 337 9.67 -20.78 14.74
N LYS A 338 8.43 -21.31 14.57
CA LYS A 338 7.93 -22.47 15.33
C LYS A 338 8.74 -23.73 15.08
N THR A 339 9.33 -23.87 13.92
CA THR A 339 10.13 -25.04 13.52
C THR A 339 11.62 -24.83 13.72
N ASN A 340 12.06 -23.71 14.31
CA ASN A 340 13.44 -23.32 14.51
C ASN A 340 14.28 -23.26 13.22
N VAL A 341 13.63 -23.06 12.06
CA VAL A 341 14.30 -22.79 10.78
C VAL A 341 14.84 -21.36 10.74
N VAL A 342 14.12 -20.45 11.38
CA VAL A 342 14.54 -19.08 11.68
C VAL A 342 14.64 -18.94 13.18
N ASP A 343 15.74 -18.42 13.68
CA ASP A 343 15.93 -18.16 15.10
C ASP A 343 15.31 -16.80 15.53
N ILE A 344 15.30 -16.52 16.82
CA ILE A 344 14.75 -15.27 17.38
C ILE A 344 15.45 -14.02 16.84
N SER A 345 16.71 -14.12 16.41
CA SER A 345 17.45 -13.01 15.79
C SER A 345 17.06 -12.79 14.33
N GLY A 346 16.29 -13.70 13.73
CA GLY A 346 15.90 -13.71 12.34
C GLY A 346 16.93 -14.35 11.41
N ARG A 347 17.87 -15.12 11.94
CA ARG A 347 18.83 -15.87 11.13
C ARG A 347 18.18 -17.13 10.58
N LEU A 348 18.28 -17.32 9.28
CA LEU A 348 17.89 -18.54 8.56
C LEU A 348 19.02 -19.56 8.67
N ASP A 349 18.84 -20.58 9.48
CA ASP A 349 19.85 -21.64 9.67
C ASP A 349 19.24 -23.03 9.49
N GLY A 350 18.19 -23.37 10.15
CA GLY A 350 17.36 -24.58 9.98
C GLY A 350 18.08 -25.94 9.95
N LEU A 351 19.38 -26.01 10.23
CA LEU A 351 20.15 -27.26 10.23
C LEU A 351 19.60 -28.22 11.30
N GLY A 352 19.27 -29.46 10.88
CA GLY A 352 18.69 -30.46 11.77
C GLY A 352 17.21 -30.29 12.09
N THR A 353 16.52 -29.35 11.45
CA THR A 353 15.07 -29.19 11.56
C THR A 353 14.33 -30.07 10.55
N PRO A 354 13.03 -30.36 10.75
CA PRO A 354 12.23 -31.14 9.82
C PRO A 354 12.12 -30.55 8.41
N LEU A 355 12.39 -29.23 8.27
CA LEU A 355 12.30 -28.49 7.00
C LEU A 355 13.68 -28.16 6.40
N SER A 356 14.77 -28.69 6.94
CA SER A 356 16.13 -28.39 6.49
C SER A 356 16.39 -28.71 5.02
N GLU A 357 15.76 -29.74 4.47
CA GLU A 357 15.86 -30.12 3.05
C GLU A 357 15.35 -29.03 2.07
N ARG A 358 14.51 -28.10 2.57
CA ARG A 358 14.01 -26.95 1.81
C ARG A 358 14.95 -25.75 1.79
N ILE A 359 16.09 -25.85 2.50
CA ILE A 359 17.07 -24.77 2.56
C ILE A 359 18.18 -25.06 1.56
N ARG A 360 18.33 -24.17 0.57
CA ARG A 360 19.37 -24.21 -0.47
C ARG A 360 19.86 -22.79 -0.74
N ASP A 361 21.16 -22.58 -0.85
CA ASP A 361 21.79 -21.29 -1.18
C ASP A 361 21.31 -20.12 -0.27
N ALA A 362 21.23 -20.37 1.05
CA ALA A 362 20.70 -19.43 2.05
C ALA A 362 19.26 -18.94 1.75
N ARG A 363 18.43 -19.77 1.12
CA ARG A 363 17.04 -19.54 0.79
C ARG A 363 16.18 -20.71 1.28
N PHE A 364 15.00 -20.40 1.78
CA PHE A 364 13.98 -21.39 2.12
C PHE A 364 12.97 -21.51 0.97
N TYR A 365 12.85 -22.67 0.37
CA TYR A 365 11.98 -22.91 -0.78
C TYR A 365 10.59 -23.42 -0.37
N ILE A 366 9.55 -22.68 -0.77
CA ILE A 366 8.14 -23.09 -0.64
C ILE A 366 7.79 -24.00 -1.81
N THR A 367 8.20 -23.60 -3.02
CA THR A 367 8.13 -24.36 -4.27
C THR A 367 9.50 -24.31 -4.95
N ASP A 368 9.67 -24.98 -6.09
CA ASP A 368 10.93 -24.89 -6.84
C ASP A 368 11.25 -23.46 -7.36
N LYS A 369 10.24 -22.59 -7.44
CA LYS A 369 10.35 -21.22 -7.98
C LYS A 369 10.17 -20.13 -6.94
N VAL A 370 9.41 -20.40 -5.86
CA VAL A 370 9.08 -19.41 -4.82
C VAL A 370 9.84 -19.74 -3.55
N TYR A 371 10.59 -18.80 -3.05
CA TYR A 371 11.44 -18.91 -1.88
C TYR A 371 11.45 -17.65 -1.04
N LEU A 372 11.96 -17.75 0.19
CA LEU A 372 12.24 -16.67 1.11
C LEU A 372 13.74 -16.62 1.37
N SER A 373 14.38 -15.46 1.19
CA SER A 373 15.81 -15.26 1.43
C SER A 373 16.05 -14.68 2.84
N GLN A 374 17.32 -14.73 3.28
CA GLN A 374 17.73 -14.05 4.53
C GLN A 374 17.44 -12.55 4.46
N LYS A 375 17.59 -11.94 3.28
CA LYS A 375 17.29 -10.51 3.07
C LYS A 375 15.80 -10.23 3.28
N ASP A 376 14.93 -11.08 2.76
CA ASP A 376 13.49 -10.93 2.91
C ASP A 376 13.04 -10.98 4.38
N ILE A 377 13.67 -11.86 5.18
CA ILE A 377 13.43 -11.92 6.62
C ILE A 377 13.82 -10.60 7.28
N ARG A 378 14.92 -9.97 6.87
CA ARG A 378 15.34 -8.64 7.40
C ARG A 378 14.35 -7.53 7.01
N GLU A 379 13.89 -7.52 5.77
CA GLU A 379 12.85 -6.58 5.33
C GLU A 379 11.56 -6.72 6.17
N TYR A 380 11.15 -7.96 6.44
CA TYR A 380 10.02 -8.22 7.34
C TYR A 380 10.28 -7.73 8.77
N GLN A 381 11.46 -8.00 9.34
CA GLN A 381 11.82 -7.54 10.68
C GLN A 381 11.77 -6.01 10.79
N LEU A 382 12.26 -5.28 9.79
CA LEU A 382 12.17 -3.82 9.74
C LEU A 382 10.71 -3.36 9.75
N ALA A 383 9.86 -3.93 8.89
CA ALA A 383 8.46 -3.56 8.79
C ALA A 383 7.69 -3.82 10.09
N LYS A 384 7.82 -5.04 10.65
CA LYS A 384 7.11 -5.40 11.88
C LYS A 384 7.60 -4.60 13.08
N SER A 385 8.91 -4.32 13.15
CA SER A 385 9.48 -3.52 14.22
C SER A 385 8.95 -2.09 14.21
N ALA A 386 8.84 -1.47 13.03
CA ALA A 386 8.30 -0.12 12.89
C ALA A 386 6.86 -0.04 13.43
N ILE A 387 5.99 -0.96 13.02
CA ILE A 387 4.58 -1.00 13.44
C ILE A 387 4.44 -1.29 14.93
N HIS A 388 5.15 -2.31 15.43
CA HIS A 388 5.12 -2.70 16.84
C HIS A 388 5.58 -1.55 17.74
N SER A 389 6.73 -0.96 17.42
CA SER A 389 7.31 0.12 18.21
C SER A 389 6.48 1.39 18.22
N ALA A 390 5.90 1.75 17.07
CA ALA A 390 4.97 2.88 17.01
C ALA A 390 3.72 2.63 17.88
N THR A 391 3.22 1.38 17.91
CA THR A 391 2.14 0.98 18.82
C THR A 391 2.54 1.16 20.28
N GLU A 392 3.73 0.67 20.69
CA GLU A 392 4.24 0.82 22.07
C GLU A 392 4.43 2.30 22.44
N VAL A 393 4.98 3.13 21.54
CA VAL A 393 5.13 4.59 21.76
C VAL A 393 3.78 5.25 22.03
N LEU A 394 2.75 4.94 21.24
CA LEU A 394 1.41 5.51 21.45
C LEU A 394 0.81 5.09 22.79
N LEU A 395 0.96 3.82 23.19
CA LEU A 395 0.49 3.32 24.48
C LEU A 395 1.19 4.05 25.64
N ILE A 396 2.52 4.19 25.56
CA ILE A 396 3.32 4.88 26.58
C ILE A 396 2.93 6.37 26.67
N LYS A 397 2.87 7.08 25.54
CA LYS A 397 2.54 8.52 25.51
C LYS A 397 1.09 8.81 25.93
N ALA A 398 0.17 7.88 25.70
CA ALA A 398 -1.21 7.97 26.18
C ALA A 398 -1.38 7.56 27.65
N GLY A 399 -0.36 6.96 28.29
CA GLY A 399 -0.46 6.35 29.61
C GLY A 399 -1.46 5.19 29.63
N CYS A 400 -1.60 4.45 28.54
CA CYS A 400 -2.51 3.34 28.35
C CYS A 400 -1.82 2.01 28.61
N ASP A 401 -2.28 1.24 29.59
CA ASP A 401 -1.85 -0.15 29.70
C ASP A 401 -2.52 -0.98 28.61
N ILE A 402 -1.76 -1.90 28.01
CA ILE A 402 -2.24 -2.75 26.93
C ILE A 402 -3.48 -3.59 27.31
N SER A 403 -3.66 -3.88 28.60
CA SER A 403 -4.82 -4.60 29.13
C SER A 403 -6.11 -3.78 29.08
N GLU A 404 -6.02 -2.45 29.06
CA GLU A 404 -7.15 -1.51 28.97
C GLU A 404 -7.77 -1.46 27.58
N LEU A 405 -7.08 -1.94 26.56
CA LEU A 405 -7.63 -2.03 25.22
C LEU A 405 -8.71 -3.11 25.15
N SER A 406 -9.89 -2.73 24.68
CA SER A 406 -11.02 -3.66 24.45
C SER A 406 -10.94 -4.31 23.09
N LYS A 407 -10.48 -3.57 22.06
CA LYS A 407 -10.45 -4.01 20.66
C LYS A 407 -9.20 -3.49 19.94
N VAL A 408 -8.71 -4.30 19.01
CA VAL A 408 -7.68 -3.92 18.04
C VAL A 408 -8.20 -4.19 16.65
N TYR A 409 -8.24 -3.19 15.82
CA TYR A 409 -8.64 -3.30 14.42
C TYR A 409 -7.38 -3.35 13.55
N LEU A 410 -7.23 -4.43 12.78
CA LEU A 410 -6.21 -4.52 11.73
C LEU A 410 -6.86 -4.20 10.39
N ALA A 411 -6.39 -3.13 9.78
CA ALA A 411 -6.83 -2.64 8.48
C ALA A 411 -5.71 -2.76 7.44
N GLY A 412 -6.04 -2.41 6.21
CA GLY A 412 -5.17 -2.48 5.03
C GLY A 412 -5.45 -3.69 4.15
N GLY A 413 -4.92 -3.68 2.93
CA GLY A 413 -5.16 -4.75 1.96
C GLY A 413 -4.68 -6.13 2.42
N LEU A 414 -3.59 -6.18 3.17
CA LEU A 414 -3.05 -7.38 3.80
C LEU A 414 -3.98 -7.95 4.87
N ALA A 415 -4.62 -7.10 5.67
CA ALA A 415 -5.33 -7.50 6.88
C ALA A 415 -6.51 -8.44 6.61
N TYR A 416 -7.05 -8.46 5.39
CA TYR A 416 -8.19 -9.30 5.05
C TYR A 416 -7.88 -10.81 5.16
N HIS A 417 -6.66 -11.21 4.78
CA HIS A 417 -6.22 -12.61 4.81
C HIS A 417 -5.24 -12.90 5.96
N LEU A 418 -4.95 -11.93 6.82
CA LEU A 418 -3.93 -12.06 7.86
C LEU A 418 -4.40 -12.98 8.99
N ASP A 419 -3.63 -14.05 9.27
CA ASP A 419 -3.84 -14.87 10.45
C ASP A 419 -3.35 -14.16 11.71
N ARG A 420 -4.25 -13.97 12.69
CA ARG A 420 -3.98 -13.23 13.93
C ARG A 420 -2.94 -13.92 14.80
N GLN A 421 -2.87 -15.25 14.76
CA GLN A 421 -1.90 -16.01 15.54
C GLN A 421 -0.50 -15.86 14.94
N SER A 422 -0.40 -15.92 13.62
CA SER A 422 0.84 -15.68 12.89
C SER A 422 1.33 -14.24 13.08
N ALA A 423 0.45 -13.25 13.00
CA ALA A 423 0.79 -11.84 13.24
C ALA A 423 1.31 -11.59 14.67
N ALA A 424 0.69 -12.20 15.67
CA ALA A 424 1.14 -12.08 17.06
C ALA A 424 2.45 -12.84 17.30
N HIS A 425 2.58 -14.04 16.72
CA HIS A 425 3.76 -14.87 16.90
C HIS A 425 5.02 -14.28 16.24
N THR A 426 4.86 -13.58 15.13
CA THR A 426 5.96 -12.87 14.45
C THR A 426 6.27 -11.51 15.06
N GLY A 427 5.48 -11.05 16.03
CA GLY A 427 5.63 -9.74 16.66
C GLY A 427 5.17 -8.57 15.77
N LEU A 428 4.36 -8.81 14.74
CA LEU A 428 3.74 -7.72 13.97
C LEU A 428 2.74 -6.94 14.84
N ILE A 429 2.04 -7.64 15.71
CA ILE A 429 1.22 -7.06 16.78
C ILE A 429 1.67 -7.60 18.14
N PRO A 430 1.53 -6.83 19.24
CA PRO A 430 1.80 -7.34 20.56
C PRO A 430 0.99 -8.62 20.87
N CYS A 431 1.67 -9.68 21.35
CA CYS A 431 1.06 -11.00 21.58
C CYS A 431 -0.19 -10.94 22.49
N ARG A 432 -0.18 -10.04 23.48
CA ARG A 432 -1.31 -9.82 24.42
C ARG A 432 -2.58 -9.30 23.74
N LEU A 433 -2.48 -8.76 22.53
CA LEU A 433 -3.60 -8.21 21.77
C LEU A 433 -4.27 -9.22 20.82
N LYS A 434 -3.70 -10.40 20.67
CA LYS A 434 -4.15 -11.42 19.71
C LYS A 434 -5.66 -11.69 19.77
N ASP A 435 -6.19 -11.94 20.97
CA ASP A 435 -7.59 -12.31 21.15
C ASP A 435 -8.57 -11.12 21.05
N LYS A 436 -8.04 -9.89 21.16
CA LYS A 436 -8.78 -8.64 20.99
C LYS A 436 -8.74 -8.11 19.55
N THR A 437 -7.98 -8.77 18.68
CA THR A 437 -7.72 -8.35 17.30
C THR A 437 -8.82 -8.79 16.35
N ILE A 438 -9.30 -7.86 15.55
CA ILE A 438 -10.33 -8.04 14.51
C ILE A 438 -9.75 -7.53 13.18
N THR A 439 -9.73 -8.36 12.16
CA THR A 439 -9.34 -7.95 10.81
C THR A 439 -10.53 -7.28 10.12
N VAL A 440 -10.33 -6.06 9.62
CA VAL A 440 -11.42 -5.24 9.04
C VAL A 440 -11.25 -4.96 7.54
N GLY A 441 -10.16 -5.44 6.94
CA GLY A 441 -9.86 -5.23 5.52
C GLY A 441 -9.62 -3.76 5.20
N ASN A 442 -10.12 -3.26 4.07
CA ASN A 442 -10.00 -1.83 3.73
C ASN A 442 -10.98 -0.99 4.56
N ALA A 443 -10.54 -0.60 5.77
CA ALA A 443 -11.32 0.27 6.66
C ALA A 443 -11.47 1.69 6.09
N ALA A 444 -10.44 2.21 5.43
CA ALA A 444 -10.46 3.52 4.77
C ALA A 444 -11.55 3.58 3.69
N GLY A 445 -11.59 2.59 2.79
CA GLY A 445 -12.63 2.48 1.78
C GLY A 445 -14.03 2.35 2.37
N LYS A 446 -14.20 1.57 3.45
CA LYS A 446 -15.50 1.49 4.18
C LYS A 446 -15.93 2.85 4.73
N GLY A 447 -15.01 3.60 5.33
CA GLY A 447 -15.29 4.95 5.81
C GLY A 447 -15.66 5.91 4.69
N ALA A 448 -14.98 5.82 3.54
CA ALA A 448 -15.34 6.59 2.35
C ALA A 448 -16.75 6.23 1.83
N ILE A 449 -17.14 4.94 1.83
CA ILE A 449 -18.50 4.50 1.51
C ILE A 449 -19.52 5.12 2.48
N MET A 450 -19.25 5.08 3.77
CA MET A 450 -20.15 5.68 4.78
C MET A 450 -20.33 7.18 4.55
N CYS A 451 -19.25 7.92 4.27
CA CYS A 451 -19.28 9.35 3.96
C CYS A 451 -19.97 9.66 2.62
N LEU A 452 -19.81 8.79 1.62
CA LEU A 452 -20.50 8.91 0.33
C LEU A 452 -22.02 8.80 0.50
N LEU A 453 -22.46 7.82 1.28
CA LEU A 453 -23.87 7.50 1.46
C LEU A 453 -24.56 8.43 2.49
N LYS A 454 -23.79 8.97 3.43
CA LYS A 454 -24.30 9.85 4.51
C LYS A 454 -23.38 11.05 4.69
N GLU A 455 -23.72 12.14 4.02
CA GLU A 455 -22.85 13.33 3.89
C GLU A 455 -22.46 13.97 5.22
N LYS A 456 -23.35 13.96 6.20
CA LYS A 456 -23.05 14.50 7.53
C LYS A 456 -21.83 13.87 8.20
N LEU A 457 -21.45 12.62 7.81
CA LEU A 457 -20.29 11.93 8.36
C LEU A 457 -18.96 12.57 7.90
N ILE A 458 -18.96 13.33 6.79
CA ILE A 458 -17.79 14.12 6.38
C ILE A 458 -17.45 15.17 7.46
N GLY A 459 -18.46 15.85 7.98
CA GLY A 459 -18.27 16.79 9.09
C GLY A 459 -17.85 16.11 10.40
N GLU A 460 -18.28 14.87 10.62
CA GLU A 460 -17.80 14.06 11.75
C GLU A 460 -16.32 13.71 11.57
N CYS A 461 -15.90 13.29 10.40
CA CYS A 461 -14.47 13.07 10.09
C CYS A 461 -13.64 14.34 10.35
N GLY A 462 -14.14 15.52 10.01
CA GLY A 462 -13.45 16.79 10.30
C GLY A 462 -13.23 17.00 11.79
N ARG A 463 -14.31 16.89 12.58
CA ARG A 463 -14.22 17.02 14.06
C ARG A 463 -13.25 16.03 14.69
N ILE A 464 -13.15 14.85 14.13
CA ILE A 464 -12.25 13.78 14.58
C ILE A 464 -10.80 14.14 14.23
N ALA A 465 -10.56 14.53 12.99
CA ALA A 465 -9.24 14.94 12.53
C ALA A 465 -8.65 16.05 13.42
N ASP A 466 -9.50 17.00 13.85
CA ASP A 466 -9.12 18.13 14.69
C ASP A 466 -8.72 17.74 16.13
N ILE A 467 -9.20 16.61 16.65
CA ILE A 467 -8.93 16.18 18.03
C ILE A 467 -7.88 15.08 18.15
N ILE A 468 -7.33 14.61 17.02
CA ILE A 468 -6.24 13.62 17.03
C ILE A 468 -4.94 14.29 17.46
N ASN A 469 -4.36 13.80 18.56
CA ASN A 469 -3.02 14.16 18.97
C ASN A 469 -2.00 13.36 18.13
N VAL A 470 -1.38 14.02 17.17
CA VAL A 470 -0.36 13.40 16.32
C VAL A 470 0.96 13.27 17.09
N THR A 471 1.51 12.08 17.08
CA THR A 471 2.78 11.74 17.73
C THR A 471 3.84 11.52 16.66
N GLU A 472 4.86 12.35 16.67
CA GLU A 472 6.05 12.15 15.83
C GLU A 472 6.92 11.03 16.43
N LEU A 473 7.48 10.19 15.55
CA LEU A 473 8.32 9.03 15.90
C LEU A 473 9.80 9.33 15.67
N ASP A 474 10.24 10.52 16.08
CA ASP A 474 11.59 11.04 15.89
C ASP A 474 12.42 11.09 17.18
N ASP A 475 11.84 10.61 18.28
CA ASP A 475 12.48 10.62 19.62
C ASP A 475 13.26 9.33 19.93
N GLY A 476 14.14 9.41 20.92
CA GLY A 476 14.96 8.28 21.37
C GLY A 476 14.14 7.06 21.79
N LEU A 477 12.92 7.27 22.31
CA LEU A 477 12.03 6.18 22.74
C LEU A 477 11.65 5.27 21.55
N PHE A 478 11.27 5.86 20.42
CA PHE A 478 10.95 5.06 19.24
C PHE A 478 12.15 4.24 18.75
N TYR A 479 13.34 4.86 18.66
CA TYR A 479 14.53 4.15 18.20
C TYR A 479 14.96 3.03 19.14
N GLU A 480 14.86 3.22 20.47
CA GLU A 480 15.13 2.19 21.46
C GLU A 480 14.18 1.00 21.28
N LEU A 481 12.87 1.25 21.19
CA LEU A 481 11.87 0.23 20.97
C LEU A 481 12.03 -0.44 19.60
N PHE A 482 12.38 0.32 18.56
CA PHE A 482 12.61 -0.22 17.22
C PHE A 482 13.74 -1.25 17.21
N ILE A 483 14.88 -0.94 17.84
CA ILE A 483 16.01 -1.88 17.94
C ILE A 483 15.60 -3.11 18.76
N LYS A 484 14.94 -2.92 19.90
CA LYS A 484 14.45 -4.00 20.75
C LYS A 484 13.50 -4.94 19.99
N ASN A 485 12.57 -4.37 19.23
CA ASN A 485 11.54 -5.12 18.51
C ASN A 485 12.02 -5.66 17.15
N MET A 486 13.29 -5.51 16.77
CA MET A 486 13.86 -6.17 15.59
C MET A 486 13.91 -7.70 15.75
N SER A 487 14.17 -8.20 16.95
CA SER A 487 14.07 -9.65 17.25
C SER A 487 12.60 -10.11 17.20
N PHE A 488 12.42 -11.38 16.89
CA PHE A 488 11.10 -12.02 16.92
C PHE A 488 10.64 -12.34 18.33
#